data_d49d047ee3e56275f194173dd5fca696
#
_entry.id   d49d047ee3e56275f194173dd5fca696
#
_cell.length_a   1.000
_cell.length_b   1.000
_cell.length_c   1.000
_cell.angle_alpha   90.00
_cell.angle_beta   90.00
_cell.angle_gamma   90.00
#
_symmetry.space_group_name_H-M   'P 1'
#
loop_
_entity.id
_entity.type
_entity.pdbx_description
1 polymer ?
#
loop_
_entity_poly.entity_id
_entity_poly.type
_entity_poly.pdbx_seq_one_letter_code
_entity_poly.pdbx_strand_id
1 'polypeptide(L)'
;MVLQPNTAARVWAYSLFGASVFMFSAGYILKRAPDGMAVPTRIAAAFYAIYSLLNLGRIVVFILRSRQVPVFGRLVGDEVFFVGALFIYPGMVFAELQLVSARLVLDLAKAVDEKALMAREMNHRIKNSLALAESLVELQRGEGDDTAFGEALASIRSRLHSISLVHARLYHEGADGSIRADEYLGALAADLCYNLGYTDLRTNLEPLSVDAAVAMPLGVITNELITNAIKYGNAPGSRRLELSLSERGGAEAILRVADGGPGFSENDKPGLGTTLVDSLAAQLDGSVRRFTEGGAVVEVTIPLPGRRSSR
;
A
#
# COMPACT_ATOMS: atom_id res chain seq x y z
N MET A 1 -70.84 -9.16 8.81
CA MET A 1 -70.03 -7.96 8.55
C MET A 1 -69.77 -7.94 7.04
N VAL A 2 -70.52 -7.13 6.27
CA VAL A 2 -70.36 -7.03 4.82
C VAL A 2 -69.12 -6.18 4.55
N LEU A 3 -68.10 -6.81 4.02
CA LEU A 3 -66.89 -6.09 3.61
C LEU A 3 -67.28 -5.07 2.52
N GLN A 4 -66.91 -3.80 2.72
CA GLN A 4 -67.13 -2.78 1.70
C GLN A 4 -66.45 -3.22 0.39
N PRO A 5 -67.08 -3.09 -0.78
CA PRO A 5 -66.54 -3.58 -2.07
C PRO A 5 -65.12 -3.08 -2.39
N ASN A 6 -64.77 -1.90 -1.90
CA ASN A 6 -63.40 -1.35 -2.02
C ASN A 6 -62.32 -2.11 -1.26
N THR A 7 -62.65 -2.83 -0.17
CA THR A 7 -61.64 -3.54 0.65
C THR A 7 -61.20 -4.84 -0.04
N ALA A 8 -62.12 -5.55 -0.68
CA ALA A 8 -61.83 -6.74 -1.45
C ALA A 8 -60.85 -6.43 -2.62
N ALA A 9 -61.18 -5.42 -3.41
CA ALA A 9 -60.39 -4.99 -4.55
C ALA A 9 -58.96 -4.57 -4.14
N ARG A 10 -58.80 -3.90 -2.98
CA ARG A 10 -57.51 -3.50 -2.44
C ARG A 10 -56.66 -4.71 -2.01
N VAL A 11 -57.24 -5.67 -1.28
CA VAL A 11 -56.51 -6.88 -0.86
C VAL A 11 -56.02 -7.64 -2.11
N TRP A 12 -56.83 -7.82 -3.11
CA TRP A 12 -56.43 -8.46 -4.37
C TRP A 12 -55.32 -7.71 -5.08
N ALA A 13 -55.48 -6.42 -5.27
CA ALA A 13 -54.53 -5.61 -6.00
C ALA A 13 -53.13 -5.61 -5.31
N TYR A 14 -53.10 -5.34 -4.00
CA TYR A 14 -51.82 -5.30 -3.26
C TYR A 14 -51.15 -6.67 -3.13
N SER A 15 -51.94 -7.74 -2.89
CA SER A 15 -51.34 -9.08 -2.73
C SER A 15 -50.84 -9.63 -4.06
N LEU A 16 -51.57 -9.43 -5.16
CA LEU A 16 -51.15 -9.87 -6.49
C LEU A 16 -49.92 -9.10 -6.97
N PHE A 17 -49.94 -7.78 -6.77
CA PHE A 17 -48.79 -6.94 -7.09
C PHE A 17 -47.54 -7.35 -6.29
N GLY A 18 -47.66 -7.50 -4.97
CA GLY A 18 -46.57 -7.94 -4.10
C GLY A 18 -46.02 -9.30 -4.51
N ALA A 19 -46.91 -10.30 -4.73
CA ALA A 19 -46.49 -11.63 -5.16
C ALA A 19 -45.72 -11.59 -6.49
N SER A 20 -46.20 -10.84 -7.48
CA SER A 20 -45.59 -10.75 -8.80
C SER A 20 -44.20 -10.05 -8.76
N VAL A 21 -44.13 -8.88 -8.11
CA VAL A 21 -42.91 -8.09 -8.04
C VAL A 21 -41.81 -8.82 -7.30
N PHE A 22 -42.12 -9.42 -6.13
CA PHE A 22 -41.10 -10.09 -5.34
C PHE A 22 -40.65 -11.43 -5.94
N MET A 23 -41.54 -12.17 -6.61
CA MET A 23 -41.16 -13.38 -7.35
C MET A 23 -40.24 -13.03 -8.54
N PHE A 24 -40.61 -11.99 -9.29
CA PHE A 24 -39.76 -11.49 -10.38
C PHE A 24 -38.36 -11.05 -9.87
N SER A 25 -38.35 -10.30 -8.76
CA SER A 25 -37.09 -9.84 -8.13
C SER A 25 -36.20 -11.03 -7.68
N ALA A 26 -36.77 -12.06 -7.07
CA ALA A 26 -36.03 -13.25 -6.69
C ALA A 26 -35.38 -13.94 -7.91
N GLY A 27 -36.14 -14.14 -8.98
CA GLY A 27 -35.64 -14.72 -10.22
C GLY A 27 -34.55 -13.87 -10.91
N TYR A 28 -34.77 -12.56 -10.93
CA TYR A 28 -33.84 -11.61 -11.54
C TYR A 28 -32.49 -11.59 -10.82
N ILE A 29 -32.51 -11.54 -9.47
CA ILE A 29 -31.32 -11.53 -8.63
C ILE A 29 -30.52 -12.84 -8.81
N LEU A 30 -31.21 -14.00 -8.80
CA LEU A 30 -30.57 -15.31 -9.01
C LEU A 30 -29.92 -15.44 -10.39
N LYS A 31 -30.56 -14.92 -11.42
CA LYS A 31 -30.07 -15.02 -12.81
C LYS A 31 -28.84 -14.12 -13.08
N ARG A 32 -28.72 -13.03 -12.33
CA ARG A 32 -27.64 -12.04 -12.50
C ARG A 32 -26.67 -11.98 -11.34
N ALA A 33 -26.59 -13.05 -10.55
CA ALA A 33 -25.63 -13.12 -9.44
C ALA A 33 -24.19 -12.98 -9.96
N PRO A 34 -23.42 -11.99 -9.51
CA PRO A 34 -22.00 -11.89 -9.85
C PRO A 34 -21.21 -13.04 -9.24
N ASP A 35 -20.09 -13.37 -9.86
CA ASP A 35 -19.15 -14.35 -9.30
C ASP A 35 -18.70 -13.90 -7.90
N GLY A 36 -18.66 -14.84 -6.96
CA GLY A 36 -18.34 -14.57 -5.56
C GLY A 36 -19.50 -14.11 -4.67
N MET A 37 -20.67 -13.78 -5.23
CA MET A 37 -21.86 -13.33 -4.48
C MET A 37 -22.98 -14.37 -4.36
N ALA A 38 -22.71 -15.64 -4.62
CA ALA A 38 -23.73 -16.69 -4.68
C ALA A 38 -24.51 -16.83 -3.36
N VAL A 39 -23.86 -16.76 -2.20
CA VAL A 39 -24.52 -16.94 -0.89
C VAL A 39 -25.43 -15.75 -0.55
N PRO A 40 -24.97 -14.49 -0.52
CA PRO A 40 -25.85 -13.36 -0.23
C PRO A 40 -27.02 -13.25 -1.24
N THR A 41 -26.78 -13.56 -2.51
CA THR A 41 -27.81 -13.56 -3.56
C THR A 41 -28.90 -14.60 -3.30
N ARG A 42 -28.54 -15.82 -2.88
CA ARG A 42 -29.51 -16.87 -2.55
C ARG A 42 -30.32 -16.52 -1.31
N ILE A 43 -29.70 -15.91 -0.30
CA ILE A 43 -30.39 -15.46 0.92
C ILE A 43 -31.44 -14.39 0.56
N ALA A 44 -31.06 -13.36 -0.19
CA ALA A 44 -31.98 -12.32 -0.62
C ALA A 44 -33.14 -12.89 -1.46
N ALA A 45 -32.84 -13.75 -2.43
CA ALA A 45 -33.86 -14.40 -3.26
C ALA A 45 -34.82 -15.26 -2.43
N ALA A 46 -34.33 -15.97 -1.38
CA ALA A 46 -35.18 -16.74 -0.48
C ALA A 46 -36.16 -15.84 0.28
N PHE A 47 -35.72 -14.69 0.83
CA PHE A 47 -36.62 -13.73 1.47
C PHE A 47 -37.68 -13.18 0.53
N TYR A 48 -37.30 -12.84 -0.70
CA TYR A 48 -38.27 -12.38 -1.72
C TYR A 48 -39.29 -13.46 -2.09
N ALA A 49 -38.84 -14.71 -2.26
CA ALA A 49 -39.70 -15.85 -2.55
C ALA A 49 -40.69 -16.13 -1.41
N ILE A 50 -40.22 -16.13 -0.15
CA ILE A 50 -41.06 -16.33 1.04
C ILE A 50 -42.10 -15.21 1.14
N TYR A 51 -41.72 -13.95 0.93
CA TYR A 51 -42.67 -12.85 0.96
C TYR A 51 -43.71 -12.94 -0.17
N SER A 52 -43.29 -13.35 -1.36
CA SER A 52 -44.20 -13.62 -2.49
C SER A 52 -45.23 -14.71 -2.14
N LEU A 53 -44.78 -15.83 -1.56
CA LEU A 53 -45.63 -16.93 -1.12
C LEU A 53 -46.64 -16.49 -0.04
N LEU A 54 -46.23 -15.65 0.90
CA LEU A 54 -47.12 -15.09 1.88
C LEU A 54 -48.24 -14.24 1.25
N ASN A 55 -47.93 -13.40 0.26
CA ASN A 55 -48.93 -12.62 -0.45
C ASN A 55 -49.93 -13.50 -1.23
N LEU A 56 -49.45 -14.60 -1.84
CA LEU A 56 -50.31 -15.60 -2.46
C LEU A 56 -51.23 -16.29 -1.41
N GLY A 57 -50.65 -16.70 -0.28
CA GLY A 57 -51.38 -17.27 0.84
C GLY A 57 -52.50 -16.34 1.33
N ARG A 58 -52.24 -15.03 1.39
CA ARG A 58 -53.25 -14.02 1.76
C ARG A 58 -54.45 -14.02 0.79
N ILE A 59 -54.20 -14.17 -0.52
CA ILE A 59 -55.24 -14.28 -1.51
C ILE A 59 -56.10 -15.53 -1.25
N VAL A 60 -55.47 -16.68 -1.02
CA VAL A 60 -56.15 -17.94 -0.73
C VAL A 60 -57.05 -17.82 0.51
N VAL A 61 -56.50 -17.29 1.61
CA VAL A 61 -57.24 -17.07 2.86
C VAL A 61 -58.42 -16.15 2.62
N PHE A 62 -58.25 -15.08 1.86
CA PHE A 62 -59.33 -14.16 1.51
C PHE A 62 -60.47 -14.85 0.71
N ILE A 63 -60.14 -15.72 -0.27
CA ILE A 63 -61.10 -16.49 -1.03
C ILE A 63 -61.89 -17.46 -0.13
N LEU A 64 -61.19 -18.21 0.71
CA LEU A 64 -61.79 -19.19 1.62
C LEU A 64 -62.72 -18.51 2.65
N ARG A 65 -62.35 -17.32 3.14
CA ARG A 65 -63.16 -16.52 4.05
C ARG A 65 -64.40 -15.97 3.36
N SER A 66 -64.33 -15.56 2.07
CA SER A 66 -65.45 -15.08 1.31
C SER A 66 -66.50 -16.16 1.03
N ARG A 67 -66.08 -17.45 1.03
CA ARG A 67 -66.97 -18.62 0.86
C ARG A 67 -67.56 -19.16 2.17
N GLN A 68 -67.43 -18.45 3.29
CA GLN A 68 -67.97 -18.82 4.62
C GLN A 68 -67.52 -20.20 5.13
N VAL A 69 -66.27 -20.62 4.80
CA VAL A 69 -65.68 -21.86 5.35
C VAL A 69 -65.39 -21.65 6.82
N PRO A 70 -66.07 -22.34 7.78
CA PRO A 70 -66.08 -21.98 9.22
C PRO A 70 -64.74 -22.13 9.90
N VAL A 71 -63.88 -23.02 9.43
CA VAL A 71 -62.61 -23.38 10.08
C VAL A 71 -61.54 -22.29 9.89
N PHE A 72 -61.55 -21.61 8.74
CA PHE A 72 -60.54 -20.61 8.42
C PHE A 72 -60.88 -19.19 8.89
N GLY A 73 -62.14 -18.91 9.22
CA GLY A 73 -62.59 -17.57 9.61
C GLY A 73 -62.15 -17.12 11.03
N ARG A 74 -61.74 -18.06 11.88
CA ARG A 74 -61.29 -17.77 13.25
C ARG A 74 -59.79 -17.87 13.48
N LEU A 75 -59.03 -18.59 12.65
CA LEU A 75 -57.64 -18.93 12.90
C LEU A 75 -56.65 -18.12 12.08
N VAL A 76 -57.04 -17.52 10.96
CA VAL A 76 -56.11 -16.87 10.03
C VAL A 76 -56.68 -15.53 9.60
N GLY A 77 -56.56 -14.55 10.46
CA GLY A 77 -56.87 -13.16 10.16
C GLY A 77 -55.69 -12.44 9.50
N ASP A 78 -55.90 -11.20 9.12
CA ASP A 78 -54.82 -10.31 8.64
C ASP A 78 -53.64 -10.20 9.65
N GLU A 79 -53.87 -10.55 10.92
CA GLU A 79 -52.91 -10.56 12.02
C GLU A 79 -51.73 -11.46 11.74
N VAL A 80 -51.90 -12.67 11.20
CA VAL A 80 -50.79 -13.59 10.84
C VAL A 80 -49.94 -13.00 9.74
N PHE A 81 -50.55 -12.26 8.82
CA PHE A 81 -49.87 -11.54 7.77
C PHE A 81 -48.99 -10.41 8.29
N PHE A 82 -49.56 -9.59 9.19
CA PHE A 82 -48.82 -8.48 9.82
C PHE A 82 -47.67 -9.00 10.67
N VAL A 83 -47.87 -10.06 11.44
CA VAL A 83 -46.81 -10.70 12.24
C VAL A 83 -45.75 -11.29 11.32
N GLY A 84 -46.13 -12.01 10.25
CA GLY A 84 -45.18 -12.55 9.27
C GLY A 84 -44.37 -11.44 8.58
N ALA A 85 -45.01 -10.38 8.17
CA ALA A 85 -44.35 -9.23 7.54
C ALA A 85 -43.36 -8.54 8.49
N LEU A 86 -43.65 -8.46 9.79
CA LEU A 86 -42.79 -7.86 10.80
C LEU A 86 -41.44 -8.55 10.89
N PHE A 87 -41.36 -9.85 10.63
CA PHE A 87 -40.08 -10.60 10.63
C PHE A 87 -39.44 -10.61 9.24
N ILE A 88 -40.21 -10.63 8.17
CA ILE A 88 -39.64 -10.76 6.81
C ILE A 88 -39.11 -9.44 6.29
N TYR A 89 -39.70 -8.30 6.58
CA TYR A 89 -39.18 -6.98 6.13
C TYR A 89 -37.77 -6.69 6.68
N PRO A 90 -37.49 -6.83 7.98
CA PRO A 90 -36.13 -6.66 8.47
C PRO A 90 -35.15 -7.65 7.83
N GLY A 91 -35.57 -8.90 7.59
CA GLY A 91 -34.76 -9.91 6.91
C GLY A 91 -34.44 -9.52 5.46
N MET A 92 -35.40 -8.97 4.74
CA MET A 92 -35.20 -8.46 3.38
C MET A 92 -34.21 -7.29 3.37
N VAL A 93 -34.40 -6.29 4.24
CA VAL A 93 -33.50 -5.15 4.37
C VAL A 93 -32.08 -5.62 4.73
N PHE A 94 -31.97 -6.56 5.66
CA PHE A 94 -30.67 -7.15 6.01
C PHE A 94 -30.02 -7.86 4.82
N ALA A 95 -30.79 -8.64 4.06
CA ALA A 95 -30.28 -9.32 2.86
C ALA A 95 -29.82 -8.35 1.78
N GLU A 96 -30.54 -7.23 1.57
CA GLU A 96 -30.13 -6.17 0.66
C GLU A 96 -28.85 -5.47 1.11
N LEU A 97 -28.73 -5.16 2.40
CA LEU A 97 -27.51 -4.60 2.98
C LEU A 97 -26.31 -5.54 2.79
N GLN A 98 -26.50 -6.85 2.95
CA GLN A 98 -25.47 -7.85 2.69
C GLN A 98 -25.05 -7.88 1.22
N LEU A 99 -26.01 -7.78 0.29
CA LEU A 99 -25.71 -7.70 -1.14
C LEU A 99 -24.89 -6.46 -1.50
N VAL A 100 -25.29 -5.29 -0.98
CA VAL A 100 -24.58 -4.03 -1.22
C VAL A 100 -23.18 -4.08 -0.61
N SER A 101 -23.06 -4.57 0.63
CA SER A 101 -21.78 -4.70 1.31
C SER A 101 -20.83 -5.66 0.57
N ALA A 102 -21.31 -6.83 0.18
CA ALA A 102 -20.52 -7.80 -0.58
C ALA A 102 -20.04 -7.23 -1.92
N ARG A 103 -20.91 -6.48 -2.62
CA ARG A 103 -20.56 -5.82 -3.88
C ARG A 103 -19.49 -4.74 -3.66
N LEU A 104 -19.64 -3.93 -2.63
CA LEU A 104 -18.68 -2.88 -2.31
C LEU A 104 -17.29 -3.46 -1.98
N VAL A 105 -17.24 -4.58 -1.25
CA VAL A 105 -15.99 -5.28 -0.94
C VAL A 105 -15.31 -5.80 -2.22
N LEU A 106 -16.07 -6.39 -3.14
CA LEU A 106 -15.55 -6.88 -4.42
C LEU A 106 -15.03 -5.73 -5.30
N ASP A 107 -15.77 -4.62 -5.37
CA ASP A 107 -15.38 -3.46 -6.16
C ASP A 107 -14.13 -2.79 -5.56
N LEU A 108 -14.04 -2.72 -4.23
CA LEU A 108 -12.86 -2.22 -3.53
C LEU A 108 -11.64 -3.12 -3.78
N ALA A 109 -11.80 -4.44 -3.69
CA ALA A 109 -10.72 -5.38 -3.98
C ALA A 109 -10.17 -5.21 -5.41
N LYS A 110 -11.07 -5.09 -6.41
CA LYS A 110 -10.67 -4.80 -7.80
C LYS A 110 -9.93 -3.48 -7.94
N ALA A 111 -10.42 -2.42 -7.30
CA ALA A 111 -9.76 -1.11 -7.36
C ALA A 111 -8.36 -1.13 -6.71
N VAL A 112 -8.17 -1.92 -5.65
CA VAL A 112 -6.86 -2.13 -5.02
C VAL A 112 -5.93 -2.88 -5.97
N ASP A 113 -6.40 -3.97 -6.61
CA ASP A 113 -5.60 -4.74 -7.56
C ASP A 113 -5.20 -3.91 -8.79
N GLU A 114 -6.12 -3.12 -9.34
CA GLU A 114 -5.84 -2.20 -10.44
C GLU A 114 -4.80 -1.14 -10.07
N LYS A 115 -4.92 -0.54 -8.87
CA LYS A 115 -3.91 0.40 -8.37
C LYS A 115 -2.55 -0.25 -8.19
N ALA A 116 -2.51 -1.47 -7.65
CA ALA A 116 -1.27 -2.23 -7.48
C ALA A 116 -0.60 -2.54 -8.84
N LEU A 117 -1.40 -2.89 -9.86
CA LEU A 117 -0.89 -3.11 -11.21
C LEU A 117 -0.33 -1.84 -11.84
N MET A 118 -1.08 -0.72 -11.77
CA MET A 118 -0.62 0.59 -12.27
C MET A 118 0.66 1.04 -11.59
N ALA A 119 0.73 0.84 -10.28
CA ALA A 119 1.91 1.18 -9.52
C ALA A 119 3.12 0.32 -9.97
N ARG A 120 2.98 -0.98 -10.21
CA ARG A 120 4.04 -1.85 -10.77
C ARG A 120 4.50 -1.37 -12.14
N GLU A 121 3.58 -1.05 -13.03
CA GLU A 121 3.92 -0.55 -14.38
C GLU A 121 4.63 0.80 -14.31
N MET A 122 4.17 1.72 -13.47
CA MET A 122 4.82 3.02 -13.29
C MET A 122 6.28 2.88 -12.83
N ASN A 123 6.54 1.97 -11.89
CA ASN A 123 7.91 1.72 -11.44
C ASN A 123 8.77 1.04 -12.51
N HIS A 124 8.21 0.11 -13.25
CA HIS A 124 8.94 -0.46 -14.38
C HIS A 124 9.35 0.63 -15.39
N ARG A 125 8.46 1.58 -15.65
CA ARG A 125 8.76 2.75 -16.51
C ARG A 125 9.81 3.67 -15.89
N ILE A 126 9.74 3.95 -14.58
CA ILE A 126 10.75 4.74 -13.88
C ILE A 126 12.12 4.06 -13.96
N LYS A 127 12.18 2.75 -13.66
CA LYS A 127 13.42 1.97 -13.78
C LYS A 127 14.02 2.04 -15.19
N ASN A 128 13.19 1.90 -16.21
CA ASN A 128 13.63 2.00 -17.60
C ASN A 128 14.12 3.42 -17.96
N SER A 129 13.44 4.46 -17.47
CA SER A 129 13.85 5.85 -17.68
C SER A 129 15.16 6.18 -16.99
N LEU A 130 15.38 5.65 -15.76
CA LEU A 130 16.62 5.78 -15.04
C LEU A 130 17.77 5.06 -15.77
N ALA A 131 17.55 3.83 -16.26
CA ALA A 131 18.54 3.10 -17.05
C ALA A 131 18.91 3.80 -18.35
N LEU A 132 17.95 4.44 -19.03
CA LEU A 132 18.20 5.27 -20.20
C LEU A 132 19.02 6.51 -19.83
N ALA A 133 18.70 7.17 -18.71
CA ALA A 133 19.48 8.32 -18.23
C ALA A 133 20.93 7.93 -17.88
N GLU A 134 21.13 6.78 -17.21
CA GLU A 134 22.46 6.21 -16.95
C GLU A 134 23.24 5.97 -18.25
N SER A 135 22.59 5.39 -19.27
CA SER A 135 23.21 5.11 -20.57
C SER A 135 23.58 6.40 -21.33
N LEU A 136 22.75 7.44 -21.27
CA LEU A 136 23.04 8.74 -21.89
C LEU A 136 24.21 9.44 -21.20
N VAL A 137 24.29 9.36 -19.88
CA VAL A 137 25.44 9.88 -19.12
C VAL A 137 26.74 9.14 -19.50
N GLU A 138 26.68 7.82 -19.69
CA GLU A 138 27.85 7.01 -20.10
C GLU A 138 28.30 7.34 -21.53
N LEU A 139 27.38 7.56 -22.47
CA LEU A 139 27.68 7.96 -23.82
C LEU A 139 28.37 9.34 -23.90
N GLN A 140 27.92 10.29 -23.08
CA GLN A 140 28.54 11.64 -23.05
C GLN A 140 29.94 11.64 -22.44
N ARG A 141 30.28 10.66 -21.58
CA ARG A 141 31.61 10.49 -21.02
C ARG A 141 32.68 10.17 -22.07
N GLY A 142 32.28 9.54 -23.20
CA GLY A 142 33.19 9.18 -24.31
C GLY A 142 33.63 10.35 -25.19
N GLU A 143 32.97 11.51 -25.10
CA GLU A 143 33.19 12.62 -26.05
C GLU A 143 33.94 13.83 -25.44
N GLY A 144 34.23 13.84 -24.13
CA GLY A 144 34.86 15.00 -23.47
C GLY A 144 36.19 14.67 -22.79
N ASP A 145 37.23 15.37 -23.12
CA ASP A 145 38.58 15.27 -22.52
C ASP A 145 38.72 16.13 -21.23
N ASP A 146 37.60 16.62 -20.68
CA ASP A 146 37.58 17.44 -19.47
C ASP A 146 37.31 16.55 -18.24
N THR A 147 38.35 16.31 -17.46
CA THR A 147 38.28 15.43 -16.26
C THR A 147 37.21 15.87 -15.26
N ALA A 148 36.97 17.18 -15.11
CA ALA A 148 35.95 17.72 -14.23
C ALA A 148 34.53 17.36 -14.70
N PHE A 149 34.29 17.39 -16.02
CA PHE A 149 33.00 17.00 -16.59
C PHE A 149 32.76 15.50 -16.47
N GLY A 150 33.78 14.66 -16.69
CA GLY A 150 33.73 13.22 -16.50
C GLY A 150 33.43 12.81 -15.06
N GLU A 151 33.97 13.52 -14.06
CA GLU A 151 33.68 13.30 -12.63
C GLU A 151 32.25 13.69 -12.27
N ALA A 152 31.72 14.79 -12.79
CA ALA A 152 30.34 15.22 -12.58
C ALA A 152 29.35 14.19 -13.15
N LEU A 153 29.59 13.68 -14.37
CA LEU A 153 28.77 12.63 -14.99
C LEU A 153 28.81 11.32 -14.19
N ALA A 154 30.01 10.90 -13.71
CA ALA A 154 30.13 9.71 -12.87
C ALA A 154 29.34 9.85 -11.56
N SER A 155 29.31 11.04 -10.95
CA SER A 155 28.52 11.33 -9.75
C SER A 155 27.02 11.24 -10.05
N ILE A 156 26.54 11.82 -11.15
CA ILE A 156 25.12 11.74 -11.57
C ILE A 156 24.71 10.30 -11.81
N ARG A 157 25.51 9.51 -12.51
CA ARG A 157 25.25 8.08 -12.75
C ARG A 157 25.12 7.31 -11.45
N SER A 158 26.04 7.51 -10.51
CA SER A 158 26.02 6.84 -9.21
C SER A 158 24.76 7.17 -8.41
N ARG A 159 24.30 8.42 -8.44
CA ARG A 159 23.05 8.86 -7.81
C ARG A 159 21.82 8.21 -8.45
N LEU A 160 21.76 8.17 -9.80
CA LEU A 160 20.69 7.50 -10.52
C LEU A 160 20.64 6.02 -10.20
N HIS A 161 21.80 5.36 -10.08
CA HIS A 161 21.90 3.96 -9.69
C HIS A 161 21.34 3.72 -8.27
N SER A 162 21.69 4.56 -7.29
CA SER A 162 21.14 4.49 -5.94
C SER A 162 19.62 4.60 -5.91
N ILE A 163 19.05 5.55 -6.69
CA ILE A 163 17.59 5.72 -6.83
C ILE A 163 16.95 4.48 -7.47
N SER A 164 17.60 3.91 -8.50
CA SER A 164 17.12 2.69 -9.19
C SER A 164 17.07 1.48 -8.26
N LEU A 165 18.06 1.30 -7.38
CA LEU A 165 18.10 0.23 -6.39
C LEU A 165 16.98 0.36 -5.36
N VAL A 166 16.68 1.57 -4.87
CA VAL A 166 15.52 1.81 -3.97
C VAL A 166 14.23 1.42 -4.67
N HIS A 167 14.03 1.91 -5.90
CA HIS A 167 12.82 1.59 -6.67
C HIS A 167 12.67 0.09 -6.92
N ALA A 168 13.76 -0.64 -7.15
CA ALA A 168 13.71 -2.09 -7.34
C ALA A 168 13.30 -2.83 -6.06
N ARG A 169 13.72 -2.36 -4.87
CA ARG A 169 13.42 -2.99 -3.58
C ARG A 169 12.06 -2.62 -3.00
N LEU A 170 11.57 -1.40 -3.24
CA LEU A 170 10.22 -0.96 -2.84
C LEU A 170 9.10 -1.93 -3.26
N TYR A 171 9.37 -2.77 -4.27
CA TYR A 171 8.40 -3.69 -4.85
C TYR A 171 8.54 -5.15 -4.43
N HIS A 172 9.66 -5.53 -3.84
CA HIS A 172 9.87 -6.91 -3.41
C HIS A 172 9.51 -7.15 -1.94
N GLU A 173 9.40 -6.10 -1.13
CA GLU A 173 9.16 -6.21 0.30
C GLU A 173 7.80 -5.60 0.68
N GLY A 174 6.76 -6.46 0.67
CA GLY A 174 5.56 -6.35 1.50
C GLY A 174 4.54 -5.24 1.19
N ALA A 175 3.30 -5.52 1.55
CA ALA A 175 2.14 -4.63 1.44
C ALA A 175 2.22 -3.36 2.33
N ASP A 176 3.24 -3.23 3.19
CA ASP A 176 3.36 -2.15 4.19
C ASP A 176 4.20 -0.95 3.74
N GLY A 177 4.84 -1.00 2.56
CA GLY A 177 5.66 0.12 2.06
C GLY A 177 6.93 0.40 2.87
N SER A 178 7.30 -0.44 3.84
CA SER A 178 8.52 -0.32 4.64
C SER A 178 9.68 -1.05 3.97
N ILE A 179 10.88 -0.46 4.07
CA ILE A 179 12.13 -0.98 3.51
C ILE A 179 13.07 -1.35 4.65
N ARG A 180 13.68 -2.53 4.56
CA ARG A 180 14.78 -2.94 5.42
C ARG A 180 16.03 -2.13 5.07
N ALA A 181 16.29 -1.04 5.81
CA ALA A 181 17.39 -0.13 5.55
C ALA A 181 18.77 -0.82 5.67
N ASP A 182 18.92 -1.74 6.62
CA ASP A 182 20.13 -2.55 6.80
C ASP A 182 20.45 -3.39 5.55
N GLU A 183 19.49 -4.09 4.99
CA GLU A 183 19.68 -4.90 3.79
C GLU A 183 19.92 -4.04 2.55
N TYR A 184 19.16 -2.94 2.43
CA TYR A 184 19.28 -2.01 1.33
C TYR A 184 20.63 -1.32 1.29
N LEU A 185 21.06 -0.70 2.42
CA LEU A 185 22.34 0.03 2.49
C LEU A 185 23.54 -0.91 2.40
N GLY A 186 23.42 -2.12 2.96
CA GLY A 186 24.44 -3.15 2.85
C GLY A 186 24.69 -3.58 1.40
N ALA A 187 23.62 -3.84 0.65
CA ALA A 187 23.75 -4.20 -0.76
C ALA A 187 24.24 -3.04 -1.64
N LEU A 188 23.76 -1.81 -1.38
CA LEU A 188 24.24 -0.62 -2.07
C LEU A 188 25.75 -0.42 -1.85
N ALA A 189 26.20 -0.54 -0.59
CA ALA A 189 27.61 -0.38 -0.23
C ALA A 189 28.50 -1.45 -0.89
N ALA A 190 28.04 -2.72 -0.88
CA ALA A 190 28.75 -3.82 -1.54
C ALA A 190 28.89 -3.61 -3.05
N ASP A 191 27.81 -3.16 -3.71
CA ASP A 191 27.79 -2.90 -5.16
C ASP A 191 28.68 -1.72 -5.54
N LEU A 192 28.65 -0.64 -4.74
CA LEU A 192 29.56 0.51 -4.92
C LEU A 192 31.03 0.12 -4.77
N CYS A 193 31.37 -0.63 -3.73
CA CYS A 193 32.73 -1.09 -3.50
C CYS A 193 33.20 -2.01 -4.63
N TYR A 194 32.36 -2.93 -5.09
CA TYR A 194 32.68 -3.80 -6.23
C TYR A 194 32.97 -3.00 -7.50
N ASN A 195 32.11 -2.04 -7.85
CA ASN A 195 32.26 -1.20 -9.04
C ASN A 195 33.47 -0.26 -9.00
N LEU A 196 33.88 0.17 -7.79
CA LEU A 196 35.04 1.03 -7.57
C LEU A 196 36.33 0.24 -7.28
N GLY A 197 36.28 -1.10 -7.36
CA GLY A 197 37.46 -1.97 -7.10
C GLY A 197 37.95 -1.94 -5.66
N TYR A 198 37.06 -1.67 -4.69
CA TYR A 198 37.40 -1.62 -3.27
C TYR A 198 36.92 -2.90 -2.57
N THR A 199 37.83 -3.56 -1.81
CA THR A 199 37.57 -4.91 -1.28
C THR A 199 37.50 -4.98 0.25
N ASP A 200 37.83 -3.90 0.97
CA ASP A 200 37.95 -3.92 2.45
C ASP A 200 36.83 -3.10 3.10
N LEU A 201 35.58 -3.44 2.77
CA LEU A 201 34.38 -2.86 3.38
C LEU A 201 33.98 -3.69 4.61
N ARG A 202 33.81 -3.02 5.76
CA ARG A 202 33.22 -3.59 6.96
C ARG A 202 31.85 -2.98 7.20
N THR A 203 30.86 -3.83 7.44
CA THR A 203 29.49 -3.39 7.70
C THR A 203 29.02 -3.84 9.08
N ASN A 204 28.39 -2.92 9.82
CA ASN A 204 27.70 -3.21 11.08
C ASN A 204 26.32 -2.53 11.03
N LEU A 205 25.33 -3.23 10.48
CA LEU A 205 24.02 -2.69 10.18
C LEU A 205 22.97 -3.37 11.07
N GLU A 206 22.41 -2.61 12.00
CA GLU A 206 21.29 -3.09 12.83
C GLU A 206 20.02 -3.19 12.00
N PRO A 207 19.18 -4.23 12.22
CA PRO A 207 17.91 -4.38 11.54
C PRO A 207 16.99 -3.17 11.76
N LEU A 208 16.74 -2.40 10.71
CA LEU A 208 15.93 -1.20 10.77
C LEU A 208 15.01 -1.11 9.57
N SER A 209 13.71 -0.98 9.82
CA SER A 209 12.70 -0.73 8.77
C SER A 209 12.34 0.74 8.76
N VAL A 210 12.36 1.35 7.56
CA VAL A 210 12.04 2.76 7.32
C VAL A 210 11.14 2.90 6.10
N ASP A 211 10.42 4.02 6.02
CA ASP A 211 9.63 4.34 4.83
C ASP A 211 10.54 4.67 3.63
N ALA A 212 10.01 4.50 2.42
CA ALA A 212 10.71 4.86 1.19
C ALA A 212 11.18 6.31 1.14
N ALA A 213 10.41 7.22 1.74
CA ALA A 213 10.74 8.64 1.86
C ALA A 213 12.04 8.88 2.66
N VAL A 214 12.39 7.96 3.57
CA VAL A 214 13.63 7.95 4.36
C VAL A 214 14.71 7.14 3.67
N ALA A 215 14.37 5.96 3.14
CA ALA A 215 15.34 5.05 2.51
C ALA A 215 16.05 5.69 1.30
N MET A 216 15.31 6.43 0.45
CA MET A 216 15.90 7.07 -0.74
C MET A 216 16.98 8.09 -0.40
N PRO A 217 16.73 9.11 0.45
CA PRO A 217 17.78 10.04 0.86
C PRO A 217 18.95 9.33 1.55
N LEU A 218 18.71 8.33 2.42
CA LEU A 218 19.76 7.56 3.07
C LEU A 218 20.64 6.82 2.06
N GLY A 219 20.07 6.25 1.00
CA GLY A 219 20.85 5.60 -0.06
C GLY A 219 21.76 6.58 -0.81
N VAL A 220 21.23 7.76 -1.15
CA VAL A 220 22.05 8.81 -1.80
C VAL A 220 23.15 9.31 -0.87
N ILE A 221 22.85 9.55 0.41
CA ILE A 221 23.83 9.92 1.42
C ILE A 221 24.93 8.84 1.52
N THR A 222 24.55 7.58 1.65
CA THR A 222 25.49 6.45 1.74
C THR A 222 26.39 6.38 0.51
N ASN A 223 25.82 6.57 -0.69
CA ASN A 223 26.59 6.61 -1.94
C ASN A 223 27.65 7.71 -1.94
N GLU A 224 27.28 8.93 -1.57
CA GLU A 224 28.18 10.07 -1.50
C GLU A 224 29.29 9.84 -0.48
N LEU A 225 28.95 9.34 0.72
CA LEU A 225 29.90 9.11 1.79
C LEU A 225 30.89 7.99 1.45
N ILE A 226 30.44 6.86 0.90
CA ILE A 226 31.30 5.76 0.46
C ILE A 226 32.19 6.19 -0.68
N THR A 227 31.65 6.89 -1.68
CA THR A 227 32.43 7.39 -2.81
C THR A 227 33.53 8.35 -2.35
N ASN A 228 33.21 9.26 -1.42
CA ASN A 228 34.20 10.17 -0.84
C ASN A 228 35.27 9.43 -0.03
N ALA A 229 34.86 8.46 0.78
CA ALA A 229 35.79 7.65 1.54
C ALA A 229 36.75 6.84 0.65
N ILE A 230 36.30 6.30 -0.46
CA ILE A 230 37.17 5.60 -1.44
C ILE A 230 38.08 6.57 -2.19
N LYS A 231 37.60 7.77 -2.55
CA LYS A 231 38.41 8.77 -3.26
C LYS A 231 39.48 9.43 -2.39
N TYR A 232 39.11 9.78 -1.16
CA TYR A 232 39.98 10.61 -0.30
C TYR A 232 40.56 9.86 0.91
N GLY A 233 39.95 8.74 1.30
CA GLY A 233 40.34 7.93 2.45
C GLY A 233 41.44 6.90 2.18
N ASN A 234 42.04 6.85 0.97
CA ASN A 234 43.08 5.92 0.60
C ASN A 234 44.45 6.43 1.01
N ALA A 235 44.84 6.28 2.29
CA ALA A 235 46.23 6.45 2.68
C ALA A 235 47.07 5.20 2.31
N PRO A 236 48.35 5.34 1.90
CA PRO A 236 49.23 4.20 1.66
C PRO A 236 49.29 3.31 2.90
N GLY A 237 48.82 2.06 2.82
CA GLY A 237 48.83 1.08 3.89
C GLY A 237 47.59 1.04 4.79
N SER A 238 46.62 1.88 4.62
CA SER A 238 45.37 1.85 5.39
C SER A 238 44.15 1.86 4.46
N ARG A 239 43.70 0.65 4.05
CA ARG A 239 42.42 0.47 3.35
C ARG A 239 41.37 0.06 4.37
N ARG A 240 40.76 1.03 5.07
CA ARG A 240 39.69 0.77 6.02
C ARG A 240 38.46 1.59 5.59
N LEU A 241 37.35 0.92 5.35
CA LEU A 241 36.07 1.55 5.13
C LEU A 241 35.04 0.85 6.00
N GLU A 242 34.37 1.58 6.87
CA GLU A 242 33.34 1.08 7.74
C GLU A 242 32.02 1.80 7.46
N LEU A 243 30.96 1.02 7.30
CA LEU A 243 29.58 1.48 7.25
C LEU A 243 28.81 0.90 8.43
N SER A 244 28.22 1.75 9.25
CA SER A 244 27.34 1.29 10.31
C SER A 244 26.02 2.02 10.31
N LEU A 245 24.96 1.30 10.71
CA LEU A 245 23.61 1.80 10.95
C LEU A 245 23.18 1.29 12.31
N SER A 246 22.82 2.20 13.20
CA SER A 246 22.34 1.84 14.54
C SER A 246 21.12 2.66 14.94
N GLU A 247 20.28 2.08 15.81
CA GLU A 247 19.13 2.77 16.39
C GLU A 247 19.51 3.33 17.76
N ARG A 248 19.20 4.59 18.01
CA ARG A 248 19.41 5.25 19.30
C ARG A 248 18.07 5.55 19.98
N GLY A 249 17.84 4.90 21.11
CA GLY A 249 16.69 5.21 21.97
C GLY A 249 15.32 4.98 21.34
N GLY A 250 15.22 4.23 20.27
CA GLY A 250 13.94 3.94 19.57
C GLY A 250 13.38 5.13 18.76
N ALA A 251 14.10 6.26 18.72
CA ALA A 251 13.60 7.50 18.13
C ALA A 251 14.51 8.08 17.02
N GLU A 252 15.76 7.62 16.95
CA GLU A 252 16.75 8.12 16.00
C GLU A 252 17.50 6.95 15.36
N ALA A 253 17.88 7.09 14.09
CA ALA A 253 18.85 6.26 13.44
C ALA A 253 20.14 7.03 13.19
N ILE A 254 21.28 6.36 13.35
CA ILE A 254 22.60 6.91 13.09
C ILE A 254 23.24 6.08 11.98
N LEU A 255 23.46 6.73 10.86
CA LEU A 255 24.29 6.23 9.76
C LEU A 255 25.69 6.79 9.93
N ARG A 256 26.70 5.93 10.02
CA ARG A 256 28.11 6.32 10.17
C ARG A 256 28.95 5.69 9.08
N VAL A 257 29.75 6.50 8.41
CA VAL A 257 30.80 6.05 7.48
C VAL A 257 32.16 6.56 8.01
N ALA A 258 33.12 5.63 8.11
CA ALA A 258 34.45 5.93 8.55
C ALA A 258 35.50 5.35 7.58
N ASP A 259 36.52 6.12 7.26
CA ASP A 259 37.66 5.66 6.46
C ASP A 259 38.97 5.58 7.27
N GLY A 260 40.03 5.14 6.62
CA GLY A 260 41.38 5.08 7.21
C GLY A 260 42.31 6.15 6.65
N GLY A 261 41.78 7.23 6.09
CA GLY A 261 42.54 8.29 5.45
C GLY A 261 43.12 9.31 6.43
N PRO A 262 43.57 10.47 5.93
CA PRO A 262 44.18 11.52 6.74
C PRO A 262 43.15 12.28 7.61
N GLY A 263 41.86 12.05 7.44
CA GLY A 263 40.80 12.81 8.11
C GLY A 263 40.50 14.14 7.43
N PHE A 264 39.71 14.98 8.11
CA PHE A 264 39.34 16.31 7.63
C PHE A 264 40.41 17.34 7.95
N SER A 265 40.69 18.25 7.00
CA SER A 265 41.55 19.39 7.16
C SER A 265 40.74 20.68 7.32
N GLU A 266 41.26 21.65 8.07
CA GLU A 266 40.65 22.98 8.24
C GLU A 266 40.49 23.75 6.90
N ASN A 267 41.27 23.37 5.89
CA ASN A 267 41.22 24.01 4.55
C ASN A 267 40.31 23.29 3.56
N ASP A 268 39.66 22.21 3.96
CA ASP A 268 38.75 21.46 3.07
C ASP A 268 37.52 22.28 2.76
N LYS A 269 37.35 22.66 1.48
CA LYS A 269 36.16 23.34 1.01
C LYS A 269 35.03 22.35 0.79
N PRO A 270 33.81 22.64 1.24
CA PRO A 270 32.65 21.78 0.96
C PRO A 270 32.47 21.63 -0.56
N GLY A 271 32.52 20.39 -1.04
CA GLY A 271 32.18 20.05 -2.40
C GLY A 271 30.69 19.84 -2.61
N LEU A 272 30.25 19.64 -3.85
CA LEU A 272 28.85 19.38 -4.19
C LEU A 272 28.25 18.19 -3.43
N GLY A 273 29.02 17.11 -3.27
CA GLY A 273 28.60 15.92 -2.50
C GLY A 273 28.34 16.22 -1.03
N THR A 274 29.21 17.02 -0.41
CA THR A 274 29.06 17.45 1.00
C THR A 274 27.80 18.28 1.20
N THR A 275 27.54 19.24 0.33
CA THR A 275 26.32 20.08 0.35
C THR A 275 25.06 19.24 0.14
N LEU A 276 25.12 18.22 -0.72
CA LEU A 276 24.01 17.32 -0.96
C LEU A 276 23.69 16.48 0.28
N VAL A 277 24.71 15.93 0.95
CA VAL A 277 24.54 15.17 2.20
C VAL A 277 23.85 16.05 3.27
N ASP A 278 24.30 17.29 3.44
CA ASP A 278 23.71 18.24 4.39
C ASP A 278 22.24 18.56 4.04
N SER A 279 21.95 18.79 2.76
CA SER A 279 20.58 19.07 2.29
C SER A 279 19.65 17.91 2.50
N LEU A 280 20.07 16.68 2.18
CA LEU A 280 19.27 15.48 2.34
C LEU A 280 19.06 15.12 3.81
N ALA A 281 20.08 15.31 4.65
CA ALA A 281 19.93 15.12 6.10
C ALA A 281 18.92 16.13 6.68
N ALA A 282 19.00 17.40 6.28
CA ALA A 282 18.04 18.43 6.69
C ALA A 282 16.62 18.12 6.19
N GLN A 283 16.46 17.59 4.98
CA GLN A 283 15.15 17.14 4.47
C GLN A 283 14.51 16.05 5.35
N LEU A 284 15.34 15.25 6.02
CA LEU A 284 14.92 14.20 6.95
C LEU A 284 14.82 14.71 8.39
N ASP A 285 14.85 16.03 8.64
CA ASP A 285 14.92 16.65 9.97
C ASP A 285 16.12 16.15 10.80
N GLY A 286 17.17 15.71 10.12
CA GLY A 286 18.37 15.13 10.69
C GLY A 286 19.52 16.12 10.82
N SER A 287 20.67 15.62 11.26
CA SER A 287 21.91 16.38 11.41
C SER A 287 23.13 15.60 10.94
N VAL A 288 24.17 16.33 10.54
CA VAL A 288 25.43 15.75 10.07
C VAL A 288 26.58 16.22 10.99
N ARG A 289 27.38 15.25 11.46
CA ARG A 289 28.61 15.53 12.20
C ARG A 289 29.81 14.97 11.42
N ARG A 290 30.84 15.76 11.33
CA ARG A 290 32.13 15.39 10.68
C ARG A 290 33.24 15.56 11.65
N PHE A 291 34.08 14.55 11.80
CA PHE A 291 35.25 14.60 12.70
C PHE A 291 36.32 13.63 12.25
N THR A 292 37.53 13.77 12.82
CA THR A 292 38.66 12.89 12.52
C THR A 292 38.87 11.95 13.69
N GLU A 293 38.85 10.62 13.43
CA GLU A 293 39.07 9.55 14.40
C GLU A 293 39.80 8.38 13.74
N GLY A 294 41.12 8.50 13.57
CA GLY A 294 41.89 7.53 12.82
C GLY A 294 41.58 7.48 11.33
N GLY A 295 41.01 8.54 10.79
CA GLY A 295 40.52 8.77 9.45
C GLY A 295 39.35 9.76 9.48
N ALA A 296 38.70 10.02 8.34
CA ALA A 296 37.51 10.84 8.30
C ALA A 296 36.29 10.01 8.75
N VAL A 297 35.47 10.62 9.61
CA VAL A 297 34.21 10.03 10.10
C VAL A 297 33.09 11.00 9.84
N VAL A 298 32.02 10.49 9.21
CA VAL A 298 30.76 11.23 9.00
C VAL A 298 29.64 10.45 9.65
N GLU A 299 28.93 11.12 10.56
CA GLU A 299 27.73 10.61 11.20
C GLU A 299 26.52 11.42 10.75
N VAL A 300 25.47 10.75 10.28
CA VAL A 300 24.18 11.33 9.92
C VAL A 300 23.15 10.77 10.88
N THR A 301 22.57 11.64 11.69
CA THR A 301 21.51 11.29 12.64
C THR A 301 20.18 11.73 12.04
N ILE A 302 19.21 10.82 11.96
CA ILE A 302 17.85 11.09 11.45
C ILE A 302 16.81 10.65 12.47
N PRO A 303 15.72 11.42 12.67
CA PRO A 303 14.59 10.99 13.49
C PRO A 303 13.84 9.84 12.80
N LEU A 304 13.37 8.88 13.61
CA LEU A 304 12.50 7.80 13.15
C LEU A 304 11.04 8.16 13.47
N PRO A 305 10.21 8.55 12.48
CA PRO A 305 8.82 8.89 12.72
C PRO A 305 8.02 7.66 13.15
N GLY A 306 7.33 7.74 14.30
CA GLY A 306 6.29 6.80 14.69
C GLY A 306 6.61 5.79 15.79
N ARG A 307 7.84 5.65 16.25
CA ARG A 307 8.16 4.87 17.45
C ARG A 307 8.23 5.79 18.68
N ARG A 308 7.07 6.27 19.16
CA ARG A 308 7.02 6.88 20.50
C ARG A 308 7.50 5.82 21.50
N SER A 309 8.57 6.12 22.24
CA SER A 309 9.03 5.30 23.33
C SER A 309 7.86 5.00 24.25
N SER A 310 7.48 3.74 24.37
CA SER A 310 6.68 3.27 25.49
C SER A 310 7.53 3.44 26.75
N ARG A 311 7.33 4.55 27.44
CA ARG A 311 7.73 4.71 28.83
C ARG A 311 6.72 4.03 29.73
#